data_c19ef22bc9b1a039f990c920d282c969
#
_entry.id   c19ef22bc9b1a039f990c920d282c969
#
_cell.length_a   1.000
_cell.length_b   1.000
_cell.length_c   1.000
_cell.angle_alpha   90.00
_cell.angle_beta   90.00
_cell.angle_gamma   90.00
#
_symmetry.space_group_name_H-M   'P 1'
#
loop_
_entity.id
_entity.type
_entity.pdbx_description
1 polymer ?
#
loop_
_entity_poly.entity_id
_entity_poly.type
_entity_poly.pdbx_seq_one_letter_code
_entity_poly.pdbx_strand_id
1 'polypeptide(L)'
;MKRRNIIKGLTLLPFAGTVLPFKSLFAAPAEKNSLFVNGAEQFAATGEVTIGPNIFQSIGVEPVINCRGTFTIIGGSIERPEVRAAMEAASKDFVQYDELADGIGKRLAEITGAEWGMVSAGCAAGMKHVTAACVTGGNPEKLIRIPDLAGFDKTEVVIPKSSRNAYDHAIRNIGAKIIEVNTPEELENAMNARTAMIYIMAYDESQPGQPLSLENIAKIAKPNKIPILVDAAAEVLTIPNIHLQRGADVVVYSGGKAICGPQCAGLVLGRKDILMSAWQASSPHHGPGRDNKVGREEMMGMLAAVEAWTKRDHAGEWKTWLSWLEKIAKKVSTIEGVTTSIFEPTELSNHSPVLNIYWDPAKLNITGEEVAEELGRNKPRVAIGSETKDGKTSINITTGQMQPGNDKVVADRIYGVLSQKRNPKPTTLAAPAANISGRWDADIEFFSSTSKHTLFIEQDGNWIQGSHKGEFTVRDMRGTIEGDAVKLRSVDRHPADSITFIFSGTLIGDTIAGSIYMGEYRTAKFIARRNNNKSPHEKIVVPGGPPLAT
;
A
#
# COMPACT_ATOMS: atom_id res chain seq x y z
N MET A 1 34.15 19.61 36.80
CA MET A 1 33.37 20.80 36.40
C MET A 1 32.00 20.33 35.90
N LYS A 2 30.94 20.77 36.58
CA LYS A 2 29.56 20.25 36.44
C LYS A 2 28.88 20.84 35.19
N ARG A 3 28.34 19.97 34.30
CA ARG A 3 27.60 20.30 33.07
C ARG A 3 26.18 20.89 33.33
N ARG A 4 26.05 21.88 34.17
CA ARG A 4 24.69 22.35 34.62
C ARG A 4 24.41 23.83 34.44
N ASN A 5 25.21 24.63 33.71
CA ASN A 5 25.07 26.08 33.62
C ASN A 5 25.11 26.67 32.19
N ILE A 6 24.55 25.99 31.17
CA ILE A 6 24.46 26.56 29.79
C ILE A 6 22.98 26.68 29.32
N ILE A 7 22.02 26.66 30.19
CA ILE A 7 20.63 26.92 29.80
C ILE A 7 20.06 28.01 30.71
N LYS A 8 20.66 29.18 30.69
CA LYS A 8 20.07 30.44 31.16
C LYS A 8 20.73 31.60 30.44
N GLY A 9 20.20 32.00 29.29
CA GLY A 9 20.72 33.16 28.58
C GLY A 9 20.23 33.33 27.14
N LEU A 10 18.96 33.04 26.86
CA LEU A 10 18.32 33.47 25.61
C LEU A 10 16.87 33.86 25.90
N THR A 11 16.71 35.01 26.53
CA THR A 11 15.42 35.70 26.57
C THR A 11 15.60 37.11 25.98
N LEU A 12 14.68 37.41 25.03
CA LEU A 12 14.25 38.74 24.62
C LEU A 12 15.14 39.51 23.63
N LEU A 13 14.81 39.35 22.35
CA LEU A 13 14.74 40.47 21.41
C LEU A 13 13.38 40.44 20.68
N PRO A 14 12.62 41.54 20.66
CA PRO A 14 11.34 41.58 19.98
C PRO A 14 11.53 41.83 18.48
N PHE A 15 11.23 40.86 17.62
CA PHE A 15 11.00 41.10 16.21
C PHE A 15 9.56 41.66 16.06
N ALA A 16 9.45 42.96 15.93
CA ALA A 16 8.25 43.62 15.42
C ALA A 16 8.19 43.42 13.90
N GLY A 17 7.67 42.25 13.48
CA GLY A 17 7.23 41.99 12.11
C GLY A 17 5.72 42.01 12.14
N THR A 18 5.10 42.98 11.46
CA THR A 18 3.66 43.10 11.27
C THR A 18 3.09 41.83 10.67
N VAL A 19 2.57 40.95 11.50
CA VAL A 19 1.71 39.85 11.12
C VAL A 19 0.35 40.46 10.81
N LEU A 20 0.07 40.68 9.53
CA LEU A 20 -1.31 40.88 9.08
C LEU A 20 -2.10 39.60 9.41
N PRO A 21 -3.25 39.71 10.06
CA PRO A 21 -4.01 38.52 10.40
C PRO A 21 -4.59 37.92 9.12
N PHE A 22 -4.13 36.75 8.75
CA PHE A 22 -4.79 35.86 7.79
C PHE A 22 -6.14 35.42 8.38
N LYS A 23 -7.11 36.32 8.40
CA LYS A 23 -8.50 35.97 8.73
C LYS A 23 -9.23 35.63 7.43
N SER A 24 -9.69 34.38 7.35
CA SER A 24 -10.90 33.95 6.67
C SER A 24 -11.02 34.09 5.16
N LEU A 25 -10.08 33.54 4.39
CA LEU A 25 -10.37 33.15 2.99
C LEU A 25 -10.68 31.65 2.83
N PHE A 26 -10.70 30.90 3.93
CA PHE A 26 -10.92 29.45 3.94
C PHE A 26 -12.31 29.03 4.43
N ALA A 27 -13.30 29.90 4.33
CA ALA A 27 -14.69 29.57 4.65
C ALA A 27 -15.51 29.39 3.36
N ALA A 28 -15.09 28.48 2.50
CA ALA A 28 -16.01 27.85 1.56
C ALA A 28 -16.39 26.47 2.11
N PRO A 29 -17.65 26.04 2.07
CA PRO A 29 -18.04 24.73 2.56
C PRO A 29 -17.30 23.68 1.72
N ALA A 30 -16.37 22.95 2.35
CA ALA A 30 -15.72 21.80 1.75
C ALA A 30 -16.81 20.78 1.42
N GLU A 31 -17.09 20.58 0.15
CA GLU A 31 -17.89 19.44 -0.29
C GLU A 31 -17.25 18.16 0.24
N LYS A 32 -18.07 17.37 0.92
CA LYS A 32 -17.74 16.13 1.62
C LYS A 32 -17.40 14.99 0.65
N ASN A 33 -16.34 15.11 -0.13
CA ASN A 33 -15.98 14.14 -1.15
C ASN A 33 -14.58 13.57 -1.01
N SER A 34 -14.19 13.09 0.16
CA SER A 34 -13.06 12.16 0.29
C SER A 34 -13.43 10.99 1.18
N LEU A 35 -13.11 9.77 0.75
CA LEU A 35 -13.25 8.54 1.55
C LEU A 35 -12.45 8.61 2.87
N PHE A 36 -11.52 9.53 2.96
CA PHE A 36 -10.74 9.87 4.13
C PHE A 36 -10.87 11.38 4.41
N VAL A 37 -12.13 11.80 4.62
CA VAL A 37 -12.39 13.14 5.16
C VAL A 37 -11.55 13.32 6.39
N ASN A 38 -10.90 14.45 6.46
CA ASN A 38 -10.90 15.27 7.69
C ASN A 38 -11.50 14.55 8.91
N GLY A 39 -10.94 13.39 9.26
CA GLY A 39 -11.35 12.62 10.41
C GLY A 39 -11.10 13.36 11.72
N ALA A 40 -10.32 14.46 11.69
CA ALA A 40 -10.04 15.24 12.86
C ALA A 40 -11.25 16.08 13.35
N GLU A 41 -12.22 16.37 12.49
CA GLU A 41 -13.39 17.17 12.90
C GLU A 41 -14.64 16.35 13.26
N GLN A 42 -14.62 15.04 13.04
CA GLN A 42 -15.76 14.15 13.34
C GLN A 42 -15.58 13.27 14.58
N PHE A 43 -14.40 13.25 15.18
CA PHE A 43 -14.21 12.51 16.42
C PHE A 43 -14.58 13.43 17.59
N ALA A 44 -15.69 13.07 18.28
CA ALA A 44 -16.01 13.63 19.59
C ALA A 44 -14.79 13.47 20.51
N ALA A 45 -14.68 14.36 21.50
CA ALA A 45 -13.60 14.33 22.47
C ALA A 45 -13.31 12.88 22.91
N THR A 46 -12.06 12.48 22.79
CA THR A 46 -11.62 11.16 23.18
C THR A 46 -11.74 11.02 24.69
N GLY A 47 -12.45 9.97 25.13
CA GLY A 47 -12.44 9.55 26.52
C GLY A 47 -11.18 8.74 26.86
N GLU A 48 -11.07 8.28 28.08
CA GLU A 48 -10.07 7.28 28.45
C GLU A 48 -10.33 5.97 27.70
N VAL A 49 -9.23 5.25 27.35
CA VAL A 49 -9.34 3.94 26.70
C VAL A 49 -10.11 2.97 27.59
N THR A 50 -11.24 2.51 27.13
CA THR A 50 -12.05 1.48 27.81
C THR A 50 -11.76 0.11 27.22
N ILE A 51 -11.12 -0.76 27.99
CA ILE A 51 -10.82 -2.13 27.55
C ILE A 51 -12.12 -2.93 27.44
N GLY A 52 -12.35 -3.55 26.28
CA GLY A 52 -13.52 -4.35 26.02
C GLY A 52 -13.99 -4.30 24.56
N PRO A 53 -15.19 -4.77 24.26
CA PRO A 53 -15.72 -4.83 22.89
C PRO A 53 -15.78 -3.49 22.15
N ASN A 54 -15.85 -2.40 22.87
CA ASN A 54 -15.98 -1.04 22.32
C ASN A 54 -14.67 -0.22 22.43
N ILE A 55 -13.53 -0.90 22.52
CA ILE A 55 -12.23 -0.23 22.73
C ILE A 55 -11.95 0.89 21.70
N PHE A 56 -12.26 0.68 20.43
CA PHE A 56 -12.06 1.68 19.38
C PHE A 56 -13.04 2.86 19.52
N GLN A 57 -14.30 2.58 19.85
CA GLN A 57 -15.31 3.64 20.04
C GLN A 57 -14.98 4.50 21.26
N SER A 58 -14.29 3.97 22.29
CA SER A 58 -13.87 4.74 23.46
C SER A 58 -12.96 5.91 23.10
N ILE A 59 -12.24 5.80 21.98
CA ILE A 59 -11.38 6.87 21.42
C ILE A 59 -11.95 7.49 20.14
N GLY A 60 -13.26 7.34 19.89
CA GLY A 60 -13.96 7.94 18.76
C GLY A 60 -13.75 7.25 17.40
N VAL A 61 -13.18 6.04 17.37
CA VAL A 61 -12.95 5.29 16.14
C VAL A 61 -14.03 4.22 15.96
N GLU A 62 -14.71 4.23 14.82
CA GLU A 62 -15.74 3.24 14.49
C GLU A 62 -15.14 2.05 13.74
N PRO A 63 -15.34 0.83 14.22
CA PRO A 63 -14.94 -0.39 13.52
C PRO A 63 -15.58 -0.54 12.15
N VAL A 64 -14.97 -1.39 11.32
CA VAL A 64 -15.45 -1.69 9.98
C VAL A 64 -15.51 -3.21 9.78
N ILE A 65 -16.59 -3.72 9.16
CA ILE A 65 -16.67 -5.10 8.68
C ILE A 65 -15.78 -5.20 7.43
N ASN A 66 -14.77 -6.06 7.49
CA ASN A 66 -13.82 -6.21 6.40
C ASN A 66 -14.29 -7.26 5.38
N CYS A 67 -14.81 -6.79 4.26
CA CYS A 67 -15.12 -7.58 3.07
C CYS A 67 -14.23 -7.22 1.88
N ARG A 68 -13.10 -6.54 2.13
CA ARG A 68 -12.17 -6.08 1.09
C ARG A 68 -10.92 -6.96 0.99
N GLY A 69 -10.48 -7.56 2.10
CA GLY A 69 -9.26 -8.35 2.18
C GLY A 69 -8.23 -7.79 3.16
N THR A 70 -7.04 -8.36 3.15
CA THR A 70 -5.99 -8.12 4.17
C THR A 70 -5.15 -6.87 3.89
N PHE A 71 -5.79 -5.73 3.67
CA PHE A 71 -5.11 -4.45 3.47
C PHE A 71 -4.69 -3.84 4.80
N THR A 72 -3.44 -3.37 4.89
CA THR A 72 -2.88 -2.75 6.09
C THR A 72 -3.69 -1.54 6.57
N ILE A 73 -4.24 -0.75 5.63
CA ILE A 73 -5.03 0.46 5.94
C ILE A 73 -6.31 0.17 6.75
N ILE A 74 -6.80 -1.07 6.73
CA ILE A 74 -7.96 -1.51 7.50
C ILE A 74 -7.62 -2.60 8.52
N GLY A 75 -6.33 -2.76 8.86
CA GLY A 75 -5.86 -3.62 9.93
C GLY A 75 -5.49 -5.05 9.52
N GLY A 76 -5.46 -5.38 8.22
CA GLY A 76 -5.06 -6.72 7.73
C GLY A 76 -6.04 -7.81 8.13
N SER A 77 -5.57 -8.83 8.84
CA SER A 77 -6.39 -9.93 9.36
C SER A 77 -6.65 -9.79 10.87
N ILE A 78 -7.71 -10.44 11.32
CA ILE A 78 -7.94 -10.63 12.76
C ILE A 78 -7.14 -11.85 13.24
N GLU A 79 -6.37 -11.66 14.30
CA GLU A 79 -5.60 -12.74 14.93
C GLU A 79 -6.53 -13.85 15.45
N ARG A 80 -6.09 -15.08 15.29
CA ARG A 80 -6.81 -16.25 15.84
C ARG A 80 -6.71 -16.29 17.37
N PRO A 81 -7.66 -17.00 18.04
CA PRO A 81 -7.64 -17.14 19.50
C PRO A 81 -6.31 -17.70 20.04
N GLU A 82 -5.73 -18.70 19.36
CA GLU A 82 -4.47 -19.33 19.71
C GLU A 82 -3.30 -18.35 19.65
N VAL A 83 -3.32 -17.44 18.69
CA VAL A 83 -2.30 -16.39 18.51
C VAL A 83 -2.34 -15.42 19.68
N ARG A 84 -3.55 -14.90 20.00
CA ARG A 84 -3.73 -13.96 21.12
C ARG A 84 -3.35 -14.59 22.45
N ALA A 85 -3.69 -15.87 22.67
CA ALA A 85 -3.31 -16.61 23.87
C ALA A 85 -1.77 -16.76 24.00
N ALA A 86 -1.08 -17.06 22.88
CA ALA A 86 0.37 -17.14 22.86
C ALA A 86 1.04 -15.79 23.15
N MET A 87 0.52 -14.70 22.56
CA MET A 87 1.02 -13.36 22.80
C MET A 87 0.82 -12.94 24.27
N GLU A 88 -0.36 -13.19 24.83
CA GLU A 88 -0.63 -12.91 26.24
C GLU A 88 0.30 -13.71 27.17
N ALA A 89 0.51 -14.99 26.90
CA ALA A 89 1.43 -15.81 27.68
C ALA A 89 2.87 -15.26 27.60
N ALA A 90 3.35 -14.95 26.40
CA ALA A 90 4.71 -14.44 26.17
C ALA A 90 4.95 -13.06 26.83
N SER A 91 3.89 -12.27 27.05
CA SER A 91 4.02 -10.93 27.68
C SER A 91 4.42 -10.98 29.15
N LYS A 92 4.32 -12.15 29.82
CA LYS A 92 4.51 -12.32 31.27
C LYS A 92 5.94 -12.59 31.69
N ASP A 93 6.81 -12.99 30.73
CA ASP A 93 8.17 -13.38 31.01
C ASP A 93 9.20 -12.64 30.16
N PHE A 94 10.44 -12.55 30.64
CA PHE A 94 11.57 -12.05 29.89
C PHE A 94 12.37 -13.22 29.32
N VAL A 95 12.89 -13.05 28.10
CA VAL A 95 13.70 -14.06 27.41
C VAL A 95 14.90 -13.40 26.73
N GLN A 96 15.96 -14.18 26.51
CA GLN A 96 17.05 -13.79 25.65
C GLN A 96 16.60 -13.93 24.19
N TYR A 97 16.71 -12.84 23.41
CA TYR A 97 16.15 -12.80 22.06
C TYR A 97 16.85 -13.73 21.07
N ASP A 98 18.18 -13.94 21.22
CA ASP A 98 18.90 -14.89 20.36
C ASP A 98 18.47 -16.33 20.63
N GLU A 99 18.28 -16.70 21.91
CA GLU A 99 17.76 -18.01 22.30
C GLU A 99 16.32 -18.20 21.80
N LEU A 100 15.49 -17.15 21.88
CA LEU A 100 14.12 -17.18 21.38
C LEU A 100 14.10 -17.38 19.87
N ALA A 101 14.92 -16.65 19.11
CA ALA A 101 15.05 -16.78 17.67
C ALA A 101 15.51 -18.17 17.26
N ASP A 102 16.49 -18.73 17.95
CA ASP A 102 16.97 -20.10 17.73
C ASP A 102 15.88 -21.14 18.00
N GLY A 103 15.15 -21.00 19.10
CA GLY A 103 14.05 -21.90 19.47
C GLY A 103 12.92 -21.86 18.42
N ILE A 104 12.51 -20.66 18.02
CA ILE A 104 11.48 -20.46 16.99
C ILE A 104 11.98 -20.96 15.63
N GLY A 105 13.24 -20.69 15.27
CA GLY A 105 13.80 -21.10 13.98
C GLY A 105 13.84 -22.62 13.83
N LYS A 106 14.23 -23.34 14.87
CA LYS A 106 14.18 -24.82 14.94
C LYS A 106 12.74 -25.32 14.80
N ARG A 107 11.82 -24.73 15.56
CA ARG A 107 10.43 -25.17 15.56
C ARG A 107 9.75 -24.92 14.21
N LEU A 108 9.99 -23.77 13.58
CA LEU A 108 9.49 -23.49 12.23
C LEU A 108 10.06 -24.46 11.19
N ALA A 109 11.34 -24.83 11.29
CA ALA A 109 11.96 -25.84 10.43
C ALA A 109 11.25 -27.20 10.56
N GLU A 110 10.99 -27.65 11.78
CA GLU A 110 10.25 -28.90 12.05
C GLU A 110 8.84 -28.91 11.45
N ILE A 111 8.11 -27.80 11.57
CA ILE A 111 6.72 -27.71 11.10
C ILE A 111 6.66 -27.62 9.58
N THR A 112 7.53 -26.79 8.97
CA THR A 112 7.39 -26.41 7.56
C THR A 112 8.25 -27.24 6.61
N GLY A 113 9.22 -27.98 7.13
CA GLY A 113 10.22 -28.69 6.33
C GLY A 113 11.27 -27.78 5.68
N ALA A 114 11.29 -26.49 6.02
CA ALA A 114 12.35 -25.58 5.62
C ALA A 114 13.65 -25.87 6.41
N GLU A 115 14.79 -25.44 5.90
CA GLU A 115 16.07 -25.61 6.62
C GLU A 115 16.11 -24.78 7.92
N TRP A 116 15.48 -23.59 7.91
CA TRP A 116 15.36 -22.70 9.07
C TRP A 116 14.16 -21.75 8.90
N GLY A 117 13.73 -21.14 10.02
CA GLY A 117 12.69 -20.12 10.04
C GLY A 117 13.09 -18.89 10.85
N MET A 118 12.49 -17.72 10.52
CA MET A 118 12.70 -16.46 11.24
C MET A 118 11.39 -15.67 11.27
N VAL A 119 11.14 -14.98 12.39
CA VAL A 119 10.05 -13.99 12.48
C VAL A 119 10.65 -12.59 12.34
N SER A 120 10.08 -11.78 11.45
CA SER A 120 10.45 -10.40 11.20
C SER A 120 9.30 -9.43 11.56
N ALA A 121 9.58 -8.13 11.59
CA ALA A 121 8.56 -7.10 11.80
C ALA A 121 7.76 -6.85 10.50
N GLY A 122 7.00 -7.84 10.05
CA GLY A 122 6.29 -7.88 8.78
C GLY A 122 7.13 -8.42 7.62
N CYS A 123 6.46 -8.75 6.52
CA CYS A 123 7.09 -9.30 5.31
C CYS A 123 8.17 -8.36 4.74
N ALA A 124 7.89 -7.07 4.62
CA ALA A 124 8.84 -6.08 4.10
C ALA A 124 10.12 -6.00 4.94
N ALA A 125 10.02 -6.08 6.28
CA ALA A 125 11.20 -6.17 7.13
C ALA A 125 11.99 -7.46 6.88
N GLY A 126 11.31 -8.59 6.65
CA GLY A 126 11.96 -9.84 6.25
C GLY A 126 12.77 -9.68 4.96
N MET A 127 12.18 -9.05 3.94
CA MET A 127 12.90 -8.73 2.68
C MET A 127 14.12 -7.84 2.93
N LYS A 128 13.99 -6.80 3.77
CA LYS A 128 15.09 -5.91 4.15
C LYS A 128 16.23 -6.68 4.81
N HIS A 129 15.91 -7.55 5.78
CA HIS A 129 16.91 -8.34 6.51
C HIS A 129 17.61 -9.35 5.61
N VAL A 130 16.87 -10.05 4.74
CA VAL A 130 17.45 -11.01 3.77
C VAL A 130 18.33 -10.28 2.75
N THR A 131 17.92 -9.10 2.28
CA THR A 131 18.76 -8.29 1.39
C THR A 131 20.07 -7.88 2.08
N ALA A 132 19.99 -7.41 3.33
CA ALA A 132 21.18 -7.09 4.13
C ALA A 132 22.09 -8.31 4.31
N ALA A 133 21.52 -9.48 4.57
CA ALA A 133 22.26 -10.74 4.68
C ALA A 133 23.00 -11.07 3.37
N CYS A 134 22.33 -10.98 2.22
CA CYS A 134 22.94 -11.27 0.93
C CYS A 134 24.02 -10.25 0.52
N VAL A 135 23.89 -9.00 0.95
CA VAL A 135 24.87 -7.93 0.68
C VAL A 135 26.10 -8.06 1.60
N THR A 136 25.91 -8.46 2.85
CA THR A 136 26.98 -8.43 3.88
C THR A 136 27.56 -9.80 4.23
N GLY A 137 26.83 -10.87 3.94
CA GLY A 137 27.20 -12.23 4.38
C GLY A 137 27.23 -12.38 5.91
N GLY A 138 26.48 -11.54 6.64
CA GLY A 138 26.49 -11.52 8.12
C GLY A 138 27.74 -10.85 8.74
N ASN A 139 28.57 -10.16 7.93
CA ASN A 139 29.72 -9.43 8.44
C ASN A 139 29.29 -8.14 9.16
N PRO A 140 29.53 -8.00 10.50
CA PRO A 140 29.09 -6.83 11.25
C PRO A 140 29.75 -5.52 10.83
N GLU A 141 30.98 -5.54 10.32
CA GLU A 141 31.63 -4.32 9.78
C GLU A 141 30.90 -3.79 8.55
N LYS A 142 30.34 -4.68 7.73
CA LYS A 142 29.48 -4.30 6.59
C LYS A 142 28.08 -3.90 7.07
N LEU A 143 27.49 -4.62 8.02
CA LEU A 143 26.13 -4.33 8.52
C LEU A 143 25.97 -2.91 9.05
N ILE A 144 26.94 -2.42 9.85
CA ILE A 144 26.87 -1.08 10.46
C ILE A 144 27.05 0.06 9.45
N ARG A 145 27.50 -0.23 8.22
CA ARG A 145 27.71 0.78 7.16
C ARG A 145 26.49 0.96 6.25
N ILE A 146 25.58 -0.01 6.20
CA ILE A 146 24.36 0.11 5.41
C ILE A 146 23.60 1.41 5.79
N PRO A 147 23.15 2.24 4.83
CA PRO A 147 23.01 1.96 3.38
C PRO A 147 24.20 2.39 2.52
N ASP A 148 25.34 2.81 3.07
CA ASP A 148 26.53 3.11 2.28
C ASP A 148 27.24 1.82 1.88
N LEU A 149 27.09 1.41 0.62
CA LEU A 149 27.70 0.21 0.07
C LEU A 149 29.05 0.46 -0.64
N ALA A 150 29.66 1.63 -0.45
CA ALA A 150 30.97 1.92 -1.03
C ALA A 150 32.02 0.90 -0.55
N GLY A 151 32.69 0.24 -1.50
CA GLY A 151 33.69 -0.80 -1.22
C GLY A 151 33.11 -2.19 -0.93
N PHE A 152 31.79 -2.41 -1.09
CA PHE A 152 31.20 -3.74 -0.97
C PHE A 152 31.30 -4.51 -2.29
N ASP A 153 31.47 -5.82 -2.20
CA ASP A 153 31.48 -6.71 -3.37
C ASP A 153 30.07 -6.90 -3.93
N LYS A 154 29.06 -7.00 -3.05
CA LYS A 154 27.66 -7.27 -3.38
C LYS A 154 26.83 -6.00 -3.21
N THR A 155 26.37 -5.41 -4.32
CA THR A 155 25.71 -4.09 -4.34
C THR A 155 24.48 -4.03 -5.24
N GLU A 156 24.18 -5.12 -5.97
CA GLU A 156 23.13 -5.16 -6.97
C GLU A 156 22.11 -6.25 -6.63
N VAL A 157 20.82 -5.94 -6.84
CA VAL A 157 19.71 -6.92 -6.76
C VAL A 157 19.00 -6.95 -8.09
N VAL A 158 18.88 -8.14 -8.68
CA VAL A 158 18.17 -8.33 -9.95
C VAL A 158 16.70 -8.60 -9.67
N ILE A 159 15.83 -7.89 -10.37
CA ILE A 159 14.37 -7.97 -10.20
C ILE A 159 13.70 -8.05 -11.58
N PRO A 160 12.88 -9.09 -11.86
CA PRO A 160 11.99 -9.06 -13.00
C PRO A 160 11.11 -7.82 -12.96
N LYS A 161 10.94 -7.12 -14.07
CA LYS A 161 10.14 -5.89 -14.12
C LYS A 161 8.70 -6.09 -13.64
N SER A 162 8.12 -7.25 -13.91
CA SER A 162 6.81 -7.66 -13.40
C SER A 162 6.74 -7.80 -11.88
N SER A 163 7.87 -8.05 -11.21
CA SER A 163 7.98 -8.15 -9.75
C SER A 163 8.21 -6.80 -9.05
N ARG A 164 8.39 -5.69 -9.82
CA ARG A 164 8.53 -4.35 -9.22
C ARG A 164 7.21 -3.92 -8.57
N ASN A 165 7.30 -3.49 -7.32
CA ASN A 165 6.15 -3.06 -6.53
C ASN A 165 6.59 -2.09 -5.41
N ALA A 166 5.62 -1.46 -4.72
CA ALA A 166 5.90 -0.49 -3.66
C ALA A 166 6.71 -1.07 -2.48
N TYR A 167 6.62 -2.39 -2.25
CA TYR A 167 7.35 -3.04 -1.15
C TYR A 167 8.84 -3.28 -1.45
N ASP A 168 9.30 -3.14 -2.71
CA ASP A 168 10.72 -3.22 -3.04
C ASP A 168 11.55 -2.07 -2.43
N HIS A 169 10.87 -1.09 -1.82
CA HIS A 169 11.48 -0.13 -0.92
C HIS A 169 12.32 -0.79 0.18
N ALA A 170 11.88 -1.95 0.67
CA ALA A 170 12.63 -2.72 1.67
C ALA A 170 14.02 -3.12 1.18
N ILE A 171 14.14 -3.47 -0.11
CA ILE A 171 15.40 -3.79 -0.78
C ILE A 171 16.22 -2.53 -1.02
N ARG A 172 15.59 -1.46 -1.55
CA ARG A 172 16.24 -0.17 -1.84
C ARG A 172 16.80 0.50 -0.58
N ASN A 173 16.15 0.32 0.58
CA ASN A 173 16.61 0.86 1.85
C ASN A 173 17.97 0.31 2.32
N ILE A 174 18.42 -0.81 1.75
CA ILE A 174 19.77 -1.34 1.99
C ILE A 174 20.85 -0.59 1.19
N GLY A 175 20.45 0.25 0.24
CA GLY A 175 21.35 0.94 -0.67
C GLY A 175 21.69 0.13 -1.93
N ALA A 176 21.09 -1.05 -2.11
CA ALA A 176 21.34 -1.89 -3.27
C ALA A 176 20.75 -1.26 -4.55
N LYS A 177 21.53 -1.34 -5.63
CA LYS A 177 21.08 -0.95 -6.96
C LYS A 177 20.16 -2.01 -7.53
N ILE A 178 18.97 -1.62 -7.98
CA ILE A 178 18.05 -2.51 -8.67
C ILE A 178 18.44 -2.63 -10.14
N ILE A 179 18.56 -3.87 -10.61
CA ILE A 179 18.75 -4.22 -12.02
C ILE A 179 17.48 -4.89 -12.52
N GLU A 180 16.73 -4.20 -13.37
CA GLU A 180 15.49 -4.74 -13.95
C GLU A 180 15.78 -5.65 -15.14
N VAL A 181 15.02 -6.74 -15.26
CA VAL A 181 15.11 -7.68 -16.38
C VAL A 181 13.71 -8.09 -16.85
N ASN A 182 13.57 -8.38 -18.15
CA ASN A 182 12.30 -8.78 -18.76
C ASN A 182 12.37 -10.17 -19.41
N THR A 183 13.57 -10.68 -19.68
CA THR A 183 13.76 -11.98 -20.36
C THR A 183 14.81 -12.83 -19.64
N PRO A 184 14.83 -14.15 -19.86
CA PRO A 184 15.90 -15.01 -19.35
C PRO A 184 17.30 -14.60 -19.81
N GLU A 185 17.46 -14.13 -21.05
CA GLU A 185 18.75 -13.66 -21.58
C GLU A 185 19.20 -12.37 -20.86
N GLU A 186 18.28 -11.44 -20.59
CA GLU A 186 18.57 -10.25 -19.79
C GLU A 186 18.98 -10.64 -18.37
N LEU A 187 18.33 -11.66 -17.78
CA LEU A 187 18.68 -12.17 -16.47
C LEU A 187 20.10 -12.76 -16.44
N GLU A 188 20.46 -13.59 -17.43
CA GLU A 188 21.81 -14.15 -17.54
C GLU A 188 22.87 -13.04 -17.64
N ASN A 189 22.62 -12.04 -18.49
CA ASN A 189 23.53 -10.91 -18.73
C ASN A 189 23.62 -9.96 -17.51
N ALA A 190 22.57 -9.84 -16.71
CA ALA A 190 22.54 -8.99 -15.54
C ALA A 190 23.35 -9.56 -14.36
N MET A 191 23.52 -10.90 -14.31
CA MET A 191 24.25 -11.53 -13.21
C MET A 191 25.76 -11.31 -13.34
N ASN A 192 26.36 -10.81 -12.29
CA ASN A 192 27.80 -10.53 -12.23
C ASN A 192 28.31 -10.64 -10.78
N ALA A 193 29.59 -10.37 -10.57
CA ALA A 193 30.22 -10.46 -9.24
C ALA A 193 29.54 -9.56 -8.19
N ARG A 194 28.90 -8.46 -8.58
CA ARG A 194 28.21 -7.54 -7.68
C ARG A 194 26.78 -7.98 -7.34
N THR A 195 26.21 -8.97 -8.02
CA THR A 195 24.86 -9.43 -7.75
C THR A 195 24.77 -10.09 -6.38
N ALA A 196 23.98 -9.53 -5.49
CA ALA A 196 23.76 -10.05 -4.14
C ALA A 196 22.67 -11.13 -4.10
N MET A 197 21.58 -10.89 -4.81
CA MET A 197 20.43 -11.82 -4.90
C MET A 197 19.52 -11.47 -6.07
N ILE A 198 18.57 -12.38 -6.35
CA ILE A 198 17.41 -12.13 -7.22
C ILE A 198 16.18 -12.05 -6.31
N TYR A 199 15.32 -11.04 -6.54
CA TYR A 199 14.03 -10.92 -5.88
C TYR A 199 12.90 -11.19 -6.88
N ILE A 200 11.89 -11.96 -6.45
CA ILE A 200 10.72 -12.31 -7.23
C ILE A 200 9.48 -12.14 -6.36
N MET A 201 8.44 -11.49 -6.90
CA MET A 201 7.11 -11.52 -6.31
C MET A 201 6.37 -12.77 -6.80
N ALA A 202 5.76 -13.53 -5.88
CA ALA A 202 4.92 -14.67 -6.21
C ALA A 202 3.60 -14.18 -6.83
N TYR A 203 3.58 -14.10 -8.15
CA TYR A 203 2.47 -13.62 -8.98
C TYR A 203 2.44 -14.37 -10.32
N ASP A 204 1.51 -14.02 -11.21
CA ASP A 204 1.25 -14.76 -12.47
C ASP A 204 2.52 -15.01 -13.29
N GLU A 205 3.39 -14.00 -13.44
CA GLU A 205 4.61 -14.13 -14.25
C GLU A 205 5.70 -15.01 -13.62
N SER A 206 5.58 -15.33 -12.32
CA SER A 206 6.49 -16.26 -11.63
C SER A 206 6.02 -17.72 -11.69
N GLN A 207 4.82 -17.99 -12.25
CA GLN A 207 4.23 -19.31 -12.29
C GLN A 207 4.88 -20.23 -13.34
N PRO A 208 4.75 -21.56 -13.20
CA PRO A 208 5.26 -22.52 -14.16
C PRO A 208 4.78 -22.22 -15.59
N GLY A 209 5.71 -22.34 -16.56
CA GLY A 209 5.42 -22.06 -17.97
C GLY A 209 5.72 -20.64 -18.41
N GLN A 210 5.91 -19.69 -17.49
CA GLN A 210 6.33 -18.34 -17.83
C GLN A 210 7.84 -18.26 -18.11
N PRO A 211 8.30 -17.33 -18.97
CA PRO A 211 9.72 -17.18 -19.30
C PRO A 211 10.60 -16.96 -18.06
N LEU A 212 10.15 -16.09 -17.13
CA LEU A 212 10.81 -15.81 -15.86
C LEU A 212 10.09 -16.51 -14.68
N SER A 213 9.61 -17.73 -14.90
CA SER A 213 9.12 -18.58 -13.81
C SER A 213 10.22 -18.84 -12.77
N LEU A 214 9.83 -19.11 -11.53
CA LEU A 214 10.78 -19.40 -10.46
C LEU A 214 11.75 -20.52 -10.83
N GLU A 215 11.27 -21.58 -11.51
CA GLU A 215 12.11 -22.71 -11.96
C GLU A 215 13.14 -22.28 -12.99
N ASN A 216 12.77 -21.45 -13.96
CA ASN A 216 13.68 -20.96 -14.99
C ASN A 216 14.73 -20.03 -14.37
N ILE A 217 14.32 -19.13 -13.49
CA ILE A 217 15.24 -18.27 -12.74
C ILE A 217 16.20 -19.11 -11.89
N ALA A 218 15.70 -20.15 -11.20
CA ALA A 218 16.54 -21.04 -10.39
C ALA A 218 17.59 -21.80 -11.24
N LYS A 219 17.23 -22.24 -12.45
CA LYS A 219 18.20 -22.88 -13.37
C LYS A 219 19.36 -21.95 -13.73
N ILE A 220 19.08 -20.66 -13.88
CA ILE A 220 20.08 -19.64 -14.25
C ILE A 220 20.88 -19.19 -13.03
N ALA A 221 20.24 -18.98 -11.87
CA ALA A 221 20.86 -18.42 -10.68
C ALA A 221 21.73 -19.41 -9.92
N LYS A 222 21.33 -20.68 -9.78
CA LYS A 222 22.02 -21.68 -8.97
C LYS A 222 23.46 -21.98 -9.40
N PRO A 223 23.78 -22.13 -10.70
CA PRO A 223 25.18 -22.32 -11.13
C PRO A 223 26.08 -21.14 -10.72
N ASN A 224 25.51 -19.93 -10.64
CA ASN A 224 26.20 -18.70 -10.23
C ASN A 224 26.17 -18.47 -8.71
N LYS A 225 25.59 -19.39 -7.92
CA LYS A 225 25.43 -19.30 -6.46
C LYS A 225 24.76 -18.00 -6.00
N ILE A 226 23.84 -17.47 -6.81
CA ILE A 226 23.08 -16.26 -6.49
C ILE A 226 21.78 -16.67 -5.78
N PRO A 227 21.52 -16.22 -4.55
CA PRO A 227 20.32 -16.53 -3.80
C PRO A 227 19.06 -15.96 -4.47
N ILE A 228 17.94 -16.65 -4.30
CA ILE A 228 16.61 -16.23 -4.77
C ILE A 228 15.72 -16.02 -3.57
N LEU A 229 15.19 -14.79 -3.43
CA LEU A 229 14.17 -14.42 -2.48
C LEU A 229 12.81 -14.33 -3.17
N VAL A 230 11.82 -15.07 -2.66
CA VAL A 230 10.43 -15.01 -3.13
C VAL A 230 9.57 -14.26 -2.12
N ASP A 231 8.87 -13.24 -2.57
CA ASP A 231 7.84 -12.52 -1.82
C ASP A 231 6.47 -13.18 -2.06
N ALA A 232 6.03 -13.97 -1.10
CA ALA A 232 4.73 -14.65 -1.06
C ALA A 232 3.79 -14.00 -0.02
N ALA A 233 3.93 -12.68 0.23
CA ALA A 233 3.22 -11.97 1.29
C ALA A 233 1.70 -12.18 1.28
N ALA A 234 1.08 -12.33 0.11
CA ALA A 234 -0.37 -12.46 -0.05
C ALA A 234 -0.84 -13.91 -0.20
N GLU A 235 0.08 -14.87 -0.22
CA GLU A 235 -0.26 -16.27 -0.45
C GLU A 235 -0.64 -17.02 0.84
N VAL A 236 -1.35 -18.11 0.67
CA VAL A 236 -1.53 -19.13 1.71
C VAL A 236 -0.23 -19.91 1.92
N LEU A 237 0.05 -20.29 3.15
CA LEU A 237 1.23 -21.07 3.48
C LEU A 237 1.04 -22.54 3.02
N THR A 238 1.93 -23.03 2.18
CA THR A 238 2.01 -24.45 1.82
C THR A 238 3.04 -25.17 2.67
N ILE A 239 2.74 -26.41 3.06
CA ILE A 239 3.64 -27.26 3.85
C ILE A 239 3.68 -28.67 3.21
N PRO A 240 4.83 -29.12 2.69
CA PRO A 240 6.11 -28.39 2.55
C PRO A 240 5.97 -27.16 1.63
N ASN A 241 6.89 -26.19 1.83
CA ASN A 241 6.80 -24.93 1.10
C ASN A 241 7.09 -25.09 -0.39
N ILE A 242 6.11 -24.73 -1.23
CA ILE A 242 6.20 -24.92 -2.68
C ILE A 242 7.31 -24.08 -3.33
N HIS A 243 7.54 -22.85 -2.87
CA HIS A 243 8.56 -21.99 -3.47
C HIS A 243 9.97 -22.48 -3.20
N LEU A 244 10.23 -23.02 -1.98
CA LEU A 244 11.49 -23.66 -1.66
C LEU A 244 11.70 -24.92 -2.52
N GLN A 245 10.65 -25.72 -2.75
CA GLN A 245 10.70 -26.87 -3.64
C GLN A 245 10.97 -26.49 -5.10
N ARG A 246 10.45 -25.36 -5.55
CA ARG A 246 10.63 -24.81 -6.91
C ARG A 246 12.00 -24.13 -7.11
N GLY A 247 12.78 -23.97 -6.04
CA GLY A 247 14.16 -23.52 -6.13
C GLY A 247 14.48 -22.19 -5.49
N ALA A 248 13.55 -21.56 -4.76
CA ALA A 248 13.85 -20.41 -3.92
C ALA A 248 14.84 -20.80 -2.80
N ASP A 249 15.71 -19.87 -2.42
CA ASP A 249 16.57 -20.00 -1.25
C ASP A 249 15.87 -19.49 0.01
N VAL A 250 15.04 -18.44 -0.14
CA VAL A 250 14.26 -17.85 0.93
C VAL A 250 12.88 -17.46 0.40
N VAL A 251 11.84 -17.63 1.23
CA VAL A 251 10.48 -17.16 0.98
C VAL A 251 9.99 -16.36 2.18
N VAL A 252 9.24 -15.27 1.91
CA VAL A 252 8.68 -14.41 2.95
C VAL A 252 7.16 -14.32 2.85
N TYR A 253 6.49 -14.33 4.01
CA TYR A 253 5.04 -14.20 4.14
C TYR A 253 4.67 -13.06 5.08
N SER A 254 3.51 -12.44 4.87
CA SER A 254 2.93 -11.51 5.84
C SER A 254 2.10 -12.27 6.89
N GLY A 255 2.43 -12.11 8.16
CA GLY A 255 1.71 -12.76 9.25
C GLY A 255 0.27 -12.27 9.39
N GLY A 256 0.03 -11.01 9.16
CA GLY A 256 -1.29 -10.36 9.23
C GLY A 256 -2.15 -10.55 7.96
N LYS A 257 -1.95 -11.64 7.21
CA LYS A 257 -2.76 -12.00 6.04
C LYS A 257 -3.39 -13.38 6.21
N ALA A 258 -3.24 -14.30 5.25
CA ALA A 258 -3.89 -15.62 5.26
C ALA A 258 -3.61 -16.45 6.52
N ILE A 259 -2.41 -16.32 7.08
CA ILE A 259 -1.97 -17.05 8.28
C ILE A 259 -2.71 -16.57 9.54
N CYS A 260 -3.25 -15.34 9.55
CA CYS A 260 -3.96 -14.72 10.69
C CYS A 260 -3.12 -14.66 11.97
N GLY A 261 -1.83 -14.38 11.82
CA GLY A 261 -0.90 -14.03 12.89
C GLY A 261 -0.91 -12.52 13.20
N PRO A 262 0.02 -12.04 14.03
CA PRO A 262 0.13 -10.63 14.35
C PRO A 262 0.34 -9.78 13.10
N GLN A 263 -0.38 -8.64 13.02
CA GLN A 263 -0.33 -7.74 11.87
C GLN A 263 1.09 -7.22 11.60
N CYS A 264 1.86 -6.99 12.64
CA CYS A 264 3.25 -6.53 12.53
C CYS A 264 4.27 -7.65 12.37
N ALA A 265 3.87 -8.93 12.29
CA ALA A 265 4.80 -10.04 12.10
C ALA A 265 4.88 -10.50 10.65
N GLY A 266 6.04 -11.00 10.26
CA GLY A 266 6.32 -11.68 9.01
C GLY A 266 7.00 -13.02 9.26
N LEU A 267 6.72 -14.00 8.41
CA LEU A 267 7.36 -15.31 8.43
C LEU A 267 8.38 -15.38 7.30
N VAL A 268 9.62 -15.77 7.63
CA VAL A 268 10.71 -15.97 6.67
C VAL A 268 11.18 -17.42 6.80
N LEU A 269 11.17 -18.17 5.70
CA LEU A 269 11.58 -19.57 5.66
C LEU A 269 12.64 -19.78 4.58
N GLY A 270 13.61 -20.66 4.82
CA GLY A 270 14.59 -21.01 3.80
C GLY A 270 15.94 -21.43 4.36
N ARG A 271 17.00 -21.11 3.64
CA ARG A 271 18.39 -21.48 3.96
C ARG A 271 18.84 -20.88 5.29
N LYS A 272 19.37 -21.75 6.13
CA LYS A 272 19.79 -21.38 7.49
C LYS A 272 20.91 -20.33 7.51
N ASP A 273 21.91 -20.44 6.66
CA ASP A 273 23.04 -19.50 6.60
C ASP A 273 22.59 -18.08 6.26
N ILE A 274 21.64 -17.92 5.33
CA ILE A 274 21.05 -16.63 4.97
C ILE A 274 20.21 -16.11 6.13
N LEU A 275 19.35 -16.94 6.74
CA LEU A 275 18.43 -16.50 7.80
C LEU A 275 19.15 -16.16 9.11
N MET A 276 20.24 -16.86 9.44
CA MET A 276 21.10 -16.48 10.57
C MET A 276 21.79 -15.12 10.33
N SER A 277 22.26 -14.86 9.10
CA SER A 277 22.80 -13.55 8.71
C SER A 277 21.72 -12.46 8.72
N ALA A 278 20.49 -12.79 8.31
CA ALA A 278 19.34 -11.89 8.36
C ALA A 278 18.93 -11.56 9.81
N TRP A 279 19.02 -12.53 10.72
CA TRP A 279 18.79 -12.29 12.14
C TRP A 279 19.79 -11.31 12.73
N GLN A 280 21.09 -11.44 12.39
CA GLN A 280 22.10 -10.46 12.79
C GLN A 280 21.85 -9.05 12.26
N ALA A 281 21.21 -8.92 11.09
CA ALA A 281 20.82 -7.64 10.52
C ALA A 281 19.55 -7.03 11.17
N SER A 282 18.82 -7.82 11.97
CA SER A 282 17.57 -7.43 12.63
C SER A 282 17.78 -6.96 14.07
N SER A 283 16.72 -6.36 14.67
CA SER A 283 16.66 -6.16 16.12
C SER A 283 16.69 -7.53 16.84
N PRO A 284 17.43 -7.68 17.97
CA PRO A 284 17.96 -6.64 18.87
C PRO A 284 19.32 -6.06 18.47
N HIS A 285 19.96 -6.60 17.44
CA HIS A 285 21.28 -6.15 17.01
C HIS A 285 21.24 -4.73 16.42
N HIS A 286 22.39 -4.04 16.45
CA HIS A 286 22.52 -2.71 15.87
C HIS A 286 22.95 -2.84 14.41
N GLY A 287 22.04 -2.51 13.50
CA GLY A 287 22.22 -2.64 12.06
C GLY A 287 20.99 -2.10 11.32
N PRO A 288 20.86 -2.39 10.03
CA PRO A 288 19.81 -1.82 9.19
C PRO A 288 18.38 -2.18 9.63
N GLY A 289 18.19 -3.29 10.33
CA GLY A 289 16.89 -3.74 10.82
C GLY A 289 16.59 -3.39 12.27
N ARG A 290 17.44 -2.57 12.93
CA ARG A 290 17.18 -2.13 14.31
C ARG A 290 15.90 -1.31 14.45
N ASP A 291 15.48 -0.65 13.40
CA ASP A 291 14.23 0.09 13.27
C ASP A 291 13.00 -0.82 13.05
N ASN A 292 13.20 -2.07 12.69
CA ASN A 292 12.16 -3.08 12.45
C ASN A 292 12.07 -4.07 13.62
N LYS A 293 11.86 -3.54 14.82
CA LYS A 293 11.77 -4.34 16.04
C LYS A 293 10.49 -5.18 16.07
N VAL A 294 10.63 -6.48 16.28
CA VAL A 294 9.52 -7.41 16.57
C VAL A 294 9.62 -7.84 18.04
N GLY A 295 8.50 -7.82 18.76
CA GLY A 295 8.45 -8.20 20.18
C GLY A 295 8.41 -9.71 20.36
N ARG A 296 8.73 -10.18 21.57
CA ARG A 296 8.60 -11.61 21.91
C ARG A 296 7.17 -12.09 21.80
N GLU A 297 6.23 -11.21 22.08
CA GLU A 297 4.79 -11.45 21.96
C GLU A 297 4.43 -11.79 20.50
N GLU A 298 4.84 -10.95 19.56
CA GLU A 298 4.57 -11.16 18.14
C GLU A 298 5.37 -12.35 17.58
N MET A 299 6.59 -12.59 18.08
CA MET A 299 7.39 -13.74 17.67
C MET A 299 6.70 -15.06 18.07
N MET A 300 6.23 -15.17 19.30
CA MET A 300 5.47 -16.33 19.77
C MET A 300 4.09 -16.42 19.13
N GLY A 301 3.42 -15.26 18.92
CA GLY A 301 2.17 -15.20 18.21
C GLY A 301 2.27 -15.70 16.77
N MET A 302 3.37 -15.35 16.07
CA MET A 302 3.60 -15.83 14.70
C MET A 302 3.87 -17.34 14.65
N LEU A 303 4.65 -17.87 15.59
CA LEU A 303 4.86 -19.32 15.71
C LEU A 303 3.54 -20.04 15.96
N ALA A 304 2.74 -19.55 16.92
CA ALA A 304 1.41 -20.11 17.21
C ALA A 304 0.47 -20.05 15.99
N ALA A 305 0.57 -18.99 15.18
CA ALA A 305 -0.21 -18.86 13.94
C ALA A 305 0.17 -19.95 12.93
N VAL A 306 1.46 -20.25 12.76
CA VAL A 306 1.92 -21.33 11.88
C VAL A 306 1.48 -22.71 12.43
N GLU A 307 1.57 -22.94 13.72
CA GLU A 307 1.06 -24.18 14.33
C GLU A 307 -0.47 -24.33 14.18
N ALA A 308 -1.21 -23.24 14.38
CA ALA A 308 -2.66 -23.24 14.17
C ALA A 308 -3.00 -23.48 12.70
N TRP A 309 -2.22 -22.93 11.75
CA TRP A 309 -2.42 -23.13 10.31
C TRP A 309 -2.42 -24.62 9.94
N THR A 310 -1.53 -25.42 10.50
CA THR A 310 -1.46 -26.87 10.22
C THR A 310 -2.66 -27.66 10.73
N LYS A 311 -3.43 -27.09 11.66
CA LYS A 311 -4.57 -27.72 12.33
C LYS A 311 -5.93 -27.20 11.85
N ARG A 312 -5.93 -26.16 10.98
CA ARG A 312 -7.16 -25.52 10.47
C ARG A 312 -7.94 -26.46 9.58
N ASP A 313 -9.26 -26.47 9.75
CA ASP A 313 -10.16 -27.07 8.77
C ASP A 313 -10.40 -26.12 7.60
N HIS A 314 -9.41 -26.02 6.71
CA HIS A 314 -9.45 -25.16 5.54
C HIS A 314 -10.66 -25.45 4.64
N ALA A 315 -11.05 -26.72 4.51
CA ALA A 315 -12.21 -27.11 3.69
C ALA A 315 -13.53 -26.68 4.32
N GLY A 316 -13.67 -26.79 5.65
CA GLY A 316 -14.83 -26.32 6.39
C GLY A 316 -14.96 -24.79 6.38
N GLU A 317 -13.84 -24.07 6.52
CA GLU A 317 -13.80 -22.61 6.38
C GLU A 317 -14.25 -22.18 4.98
N TRP A 318 -13.76 -22.83 3.92
CA TRP A 318 -14.15 -22.53 2.54
C TRP A 318 -15.65 -22.72 2.31
N LYS A 319 -16.23 -23.83 2.76
CA LYS A 319 -17.67 -24.06 2.69
C LYS A 319 -18.47 -22.99 3.44
N THR A 320 -17.98 -22.57 4.59
CA THR A 320 -18.61 -21.50 5.38
C THR A 320 -18.59 -20.18 4.61
N TRP A 321 -17.46 -19.82 4.01
CA TRP A 321 -17.31 -18.62 3.20
C TRP A 321 -18.24 -18.61 1.99
N LEU A 322 -18.33 -19.73 1.25
CA LEU A 322 -19.28 -19.87 0.14
C LEU A 322 -20.73 -19.68 0.61
N SER A 323 -21.10 -20.28 1.74
CA SER A 323 -22.47 -20.13 2.28
C SER A 323 -22.82 -18.68 2.62
N TRP A 324 -21.84 -17.89 3.09
CA TRP A 324 -22.03 -16.45 3.34
C TRP A 324 -22.25 -15.68 2.04
N LEU A 325 -21.44 -15.94 1.01
CA LEU A 325 -21.57 -15.28 -0.29
C LEU A 325 -22.89 -15.63 -0.97
N GLU A 326 -23.33 -16.89 -0.91
CA GLU A 326 -24.62 -17.32 -1.45
C GLU A 326 -25.81 -16.60 -0.80
N LYS A 327 -25.78 -16.42 0.53
CA LYS A 327 -26.80 -15.66 1.26
C LYS A 327 -26.84 -14.20 0.82
N ILE A 328 -25.67 -13.56 0.68
CA ILE A 328 -25.58 -12.17 0.22
C ILE A 328 -26.10 -12.08 -1.22
N ALA A 329 -25.62 -12.95 -2.11
CA ALA A 329 -26.03 -13.02 -3.51
C ALA A 329 -27.55 -13.19 -3.66
N LYS A 330 -28.12 -14.17 -2.95
CA LYS A 330 -29.57 -14.44 -2.95
C LYS A 330 -30.39 -13.19 -2.60
N LYS A 331 -29.94 -12.42 -1.61
CA LYS A 331 -30.66 -11.21 -1.20
C LYS A 331 -30.54 -10.09 -2.21
N VAL A 332 -29.34 -9.79 -2.68
CA VAL A 332 -29.13 -8.65 -3.58
C VAL A 332 -29.66 -8.90 -5.00
N SER A 333 -29.68 -10.15 -5.46
CA SER A 333 -30.26 -10.53 -6.77
C SER A 333 -31.78 -10.35 -6.86
N THR A 334 -32.47 -10.06 -5.75
CA THR A 334 -33.89 -9.66 -5.79
C THR A 334 -34.12 -8.23 -6.29
N ILE A 335 -33.07 -7.45 -6.42
CA ILE A 335 -33.12 -6.08 -6.95
C ILE A 335 -33.08 -6.16 -8.47
N GLU A 336 -34.06 -5.55 -9.14
CA GLU A 336 -34.13 -5.52 -10.60
C GLU A 336 -32.88 -4.90 -11.21
N GLY A 337 -32.27 -5.59 -12.18
CA GLY A 337 -31.07 -5.15 -12.88
C GLY A 337 -29.74 -5.45 -12.15
N VAL A 338 -29.78 -6.12 -10.98
CA VAL A 338 -28.59 -6.60 -10.27
C VAL A 338 -28.34 -8.06 -10.63
N THR A 339 -27.08 -8.37 -10.97
CA THR A 339 -26.60 -9.73 -11.23
C THR A 339 -25.40 -10.06 -10.35
N THR A 340 -25.18 -11.34 -10.08
CA THR A 340 -24.13 -11.79 -9.19
C THR A 340 -23.34 -12.96 -9.78
N SER A 341 -22.06 -13.06 -9.45
CA SER A 341 -21.24 -14.25 -9.71
C SER A 341 -20.28 -14.49 -8.56
N ILE A 342 -20.08 -15.76 -8.19
CA ILE A 342 -19.05 -16.16 -7.23
C ILE A 342 -17.85 -16.67 -8.02
N PHE A 343 -16.67 -16.14 -7.71
CA PHE A 343 -15.39 -16.57 -8.23
C PHE A 343 -14.62 -17.31 -7.13
N GLU A 344 -14.14 -18.50 -7.43
CA GLU A 344 -13.31 -19.30 -6.55
C GLU A 344 -11.88 -19.32 -7.12
N PRO A 345 -10.89 -18.61 -6.49
CA PRO A 345 -9.52 -18.61 -6.98
C PRO A 345 -8.84 -19.97 -6.79
N THR A 346 -8.05 -20.36 -7.77
CA THR A 346 -7.19 -21.54 -7.73
C THR A 346 -5.76 -21.23 -7.31
N GLU A 347 -5.35 -19.97 -7.46
CA GLU A 347 -4.04 -19.47 -7.10
C GLU A 347 -3.88 -19.35 -5.58
N LEU A 348 -2.62 -19.33 -5.11
CA LEU A 348 -2.31 -19.23 -3.68
C LEU A 348 -2.50 -17.82 -3.12
N SER A 349 -2.41 -16.80 -3.99
CA SER A 349 -2.49 -15.40 -3.57
C SER A 349 -3.94 -14.98 -3.33
N ASN A 350 -4.20 -14.31 -2.21
CA ASN A 350 -5.53 -13.86 -1.79
C ASN A 350 -6.60 -14.96 -1.90
N HIS A 351 -6.24 -16.16 -1.52
CA HIS A 351 -7.00 -17.39 -1.71
C HIS A 351 -8.25 -17.41 -0.81
N SER A 352 -9.31 -16.75 -1.27
CA SER A 352 -10.65 -16.80 -0.67
C SER A 352 -11.69 -16.55 -1.77
N PRO A 353 -12.90 -17.14 -1.69
CA PRO A 353 -13.94 -16.90 -2.69
C PRO A 353 -14.41 -15.45 -2.66
N VAL A 354 -14.79 -14.95 -3.84
CA VAL A 354 -15.18 -13.56 -4.06
C VAL A 354 -16.58 -13.51 -4.70
N LEU A 355 -17.50 -12.76 -4.11
CA LEU A 355 -18.77 -12.41 -4.73
C LEU A 355 -18.63 -11.10 -5.49
N ASN A 356 -18.90 -11.12 -6.78
CA ASN A 356 -19.03 -9.95 -7.62
C ASN A 356 -20.52 -9.63 -7.83
N ILE A 357 -20.89 -8.36 -7.66
CA ILE A 357 -22.25 -7.86 -7.81
C ILE A 357 -22.19 -6.75 -8.87
N TYR A 358 -22.95 -6.93 -9.96
CA TYR A 358 -22.92 -6.08 -11.14
C TYR A 358 -24.28 -5.41 -11.37
N TRP A 359 -24.25 -4.19 -11.88
CA TRP A 359 -25.44 -3.49 -12.37
C TRP A 359 -25.07 -2.43 -13.41
N ASP A 360 -26.09 -1.91 -14.09
CA ASP A 360 -25.96 -0.75 -14.94
C ASP A 360 -26.10 0.53 -14.07
N PRO A 361 -25.05 1.36 -13.95
CA PRO A 361 -25.09 2.55 -13.12
C PRO A 361 -26.15 3.57 -13.59
N ALA A 362 -26.56 3.55 -14.87
CA ALA A 362 -27.62 4.42 -15.36
C ALA A 362 -29.02 3.97 -14.89
N LYS A 363 -29.20 2.68 -14.61
CA LYS A 363 -30.48 2.16 -14.08
C LYS A 363 -30.67 2.42 -12.61
N LEU A 364 -29.63 2.19 -11.80
CA LEU A 364 -29.70 2.41 -10.35
C LEU A 364 -29.23 3.79 -9.91
N ASN A 365 -28.71 4.61 -10.84
CA ASN A 365 -28.20 5.97 -10.60
C ASN A 365 -27.12 6.03 -9.50
N ILE A 366 -26.30 4.99 -9.39
CA ILE A 366 -25.19 4.87 -8.46
C ILE A 366 -24.09 3.99 -9.05
N THR A 367 -22.82 4.35 -8.83
CA THR A 367 -21.66 3.54 -9.20
C THR A 367 -21.20 2.65 -8.05
N GLY A 368 -20.32 1.68 -8.34
CA GLY A 368 -19.71 0.82 -7.33
C GLY A 368 -18.88 1.59 -6.32
N GLU A 369 -18.15 2.60 -6.79
CA GLU A 369 -17.35 3.47 -5.94
C GLU A 369 -18.21 4.26 -4.94
N GLU A 370 -19.36 4.77 -5.40
CA GLU A 370 -20.31 5.47 -4.54
C GLU A 370 -20.96 4.53 -3.52
N VAL A 371 -21.27 3.29 -3.92
CA VAL A 371 -21.74 2.25 -2.98
C VAL A 371 -20.67 1.94 -1.94
N ALA A 372 -19.42 1.75 -2.36
CA ALA A 372 -18.31 1.48 -1.44
C ALA A 372 -18.08 2.65 -0.47
N GLU A 373 -18.21 3.88 -0.95
CA GLU A 373 -18.12 5.07 -0.11
C GLU A 373 -19.26 5.16 0.90
N GLU A 374 -20.50 4.95 0.48
CA GLU A 374 -21.67 4.97 1.36
C GLU A 374 -21.61 3.88 2.44
N LEU A 375 -21.20 2.67 2.08
CA LEU A 375 -21.01 1.57 3.01
C LEU A 375 -19.86 1.82 3.98
N GLY A 376 -18.77 2.44 3.51
CA GLY A 376 -17.59 2.75 4.33
C GLY A 376 -17.81 3.90 5.31
N ARG A 377 -18.76 4.80 5.06
CA ARG A 377 -19.04 5.98 5.92
C ARG A 377 -20.14 5.74 6.93
N ASN A 378 -21.19 5.03 6.55
CA ASN A 378 -22.40 4.90 7.38
C ASN A 378 -22.39 3.59 8.17
N LYS A 379 -22.82 3.67 9.44
CA LYS A 379 -22.89 2.53 10.36
C LYS A 379 -24.02 1.56 10.00
N PRO A 380 -23.83 0.27 10.20
CA PRO A 380 -22.54 -0.41 10.39
C PRO A 380 -21.64 -0.27 9.15
N ARG A 381 -20.37 0.09 9.37
CA ARG A 381 -19.42 0.34 8.28
C ARG A 381 -18.97 -0.98 7.64
N VAL A 382 -18.91 -0.99 6.31
CA VAL A 382 -18.45 -2.17 5.54
C VAL A 382 -17.41 -1.71 4.51
N ALA A 383 -16.23 -2.32 4.53
CA ALA A 383 -15.20 -2.12 3.53
C ALA A 383 -15.34 -3.19 2.43
N ILE A 384 -15.51 -2.76 1.19
CA ILE A 384 -15.64 -3.60 0.01
C ILE A 384 -14.72 -3.09 -1.11
N GLY A 385 -14.51 -3.90 -2.14
CA GLY A 385 -13.91 -3.44 -3.39
C GLY A 385 -14.97 -2.92 -4.37
N SER A 386 -14.55 -2.10 -5.35
CA SER A 386 -15.42 -1.58 -6.40
C SER A 386 -14.65 -1.38 -7.69
N GLU A 387 -15.35 -1.48 -8.82
CA GLU A 387 -14.81 -1.19 -10.14
C GLU A 387 -15.93 -0.67 -11.05
N THR A 388 -15.61 0.37 -11.84
CA THR A 388 -16.46 0.83 -12.96
C THR A 388 -15.63 0.83 -14.22
N LYS A 389 -16.03 0.01 -15.20
CA LYS A 389 -15.35 -0.18 -16.47
C LYS A 389 -16.34 -0.42 -17.58
N ASP A 390 -16.08 0.16 -18.76
CA ASP A 390 -16.87 -0.07 -19.99
C ASP A 390 -18.40 0.13 -19.82
N GLY A 391 -18.79 1.15 -19.04
CA GLY A 391 -20.20 1.49 -18.80
C GLY A 391 -20.93 0.53 -17.83
N LYS A 392 -20.22 -0.44 -17.24
CA LYS A 392 -20.73 -1.32 -16.17
C LYS A 392 -20.03 -1.01 -14.87
N THR A 393 -20.73 -1.22 -13.77
CA THR A 393 -20.18 -1.05 -12.45
C THR A 393 -20.37 -2.29 -11.59
N SER A 394 -19.46 -2.50 -10.66
CA SER A 394 -19.51 -3.64 -9.74
C SER A 394 -18.95 -3.29 -8.38
N ILE A 395 -19.33 -4.10 -7.41
CA ILE A 395 -18.65 -4.22 -6.12
C ILE A 395 -18.25 -5.67 -5.93
N ASN A 396 -17.19 -5.88 -5.16
CA ASN A 396 -16.73 -7.21 -4.81
C ASN A 396 -16.58 -7.38 -3.29
N ILE A 397 -16.88 -8.60 -2.82
CA ILE A 397 -16.88 -9.00 -1.42
C ILE A 397 -16.00 -10.22 -1.30
N THR A 398 -14.90 -10.09 -0.54
CA THR A 398 -14.06 -11.21 -0.13
C THR A 398 -14.44 -11.67 1.27
N THR A 399 -14.42 -12.96 1.51
CA THR A 399 -14.88 -13.54 2.78
C THR A 399 -13.78 -13.82 3.79
N GLY A 400 -12.52 -13.89 3.37
CA GLY A 400 -11.41 -14.36 4.22
C GLY A 400 -11.23 -13.62 5.55
N GLN A 401 -11.82 -12.43 5.70
CA GLN A 401 -11.77 -11.63 6.93
C GLN A 401 -13.15 -11.39 7.58
N MET A 402 -14.21 -11.87 6.97
CA MET A 402 -15.54 -11.79 7.56
C MET A 402 -15.63 -12.67 8.83
N GLN A 403 -16.42 -12.22 9.77
CA GLN A 403 -16.68 -12.92 11.02
C GLN A 403 -18.12 -13.49 11.02
N PRO A 404 -18.42 -14.50 11.82
CA PRO A 404 -19.78 -15.05 11.96
C PRO A 404 -20.82 -13.95 12.19
N GLY A 405 -21.89 -13.95 11.39
CA GLY A 405 -22.97 -12.95 11.43
C GLY A 405 -22.75 -11.73 10.54
N ASN A 406 -21.54 -11.53 10.01
CA ASN A 406 -21.28 -10.43 9.07
C ASN A 406 -22.05 -10.60 7.75
N ASP A 407 -22.28 -11.83 7.30
CA ASP A 407 -23.05 -12.16 6.09
C ASP A 407 -24.43 -11.48 6.06
N LYS A 408 -25.15 -11.52 7.18
CA LYS A 408 -26.45 -10.88 7.32
C LYS A 408 -26.33 -9.35 7.26
N VAL A 409 -25.43 -8.77 8.04
CA VAL A 409 -25.24 -7.31 8.09
C VAL A 409 -24.83 -6.77 6.73
N VAL A 410 -23.87 -7.42 6.07
CA VAL A 410 -23.38 -7.03 4.74
C VAL A 410 -24.50 -7.12 3.70
N ALA A 411 -25.27 -8.21 3.70
CA ALA A 411 -26.42 -8.37 2.80
C ALA A 411 -27.45 -7.26 2.99
N ASP A 412 -27.79 -6.95 4.26
CA ASP A 412 -28.77 -5.90 4.59
C ASP A 412 -28.29 -4.52 4.16
N ARG A 413 -27.00 -4.22 4.39
CA ARG A 413 -26.40 -2.93 4.03
C ARG A 413 -26.35 -2.74 2.52
N ILE A 414 -25.86 -3.72 1.76
CA ILE A 414 -25.77 -3.63 0.29
C ILE A 414 -27.17 -3.52 -0.32
N TYR A 415 -28.10 -4.37 0.13
CA TYR A 415 -29.50 -4.31 -0.31
C TYR A 415 -30.10 -2.93 -0.04
N GLY A 416 -29.92 -2.40 1.18
CA GLY A 416 -30.44 -1.08 1.56
C GLY A 416 -29.90 0.06 0.70
N VAL A 417 -28.63 0.00 0.30
CA VAL A 417 -28.03 1.00 -0.59
C VAL A 417 -28.54 0.84 -2.03
N LEU A 418 -28.50 -0.38 -2.60
CA LEU A 418 -28.84 -0.60 -4.00
C LEU A 418 -30.35 -0.45 -4.30
N SER A 419 -31.24 -0.74 -3.33
CA SER A 419 -32.70 -0.64 -3.50
C SER A 419 -33.26 0.78 -3.36
N GLN A 420 -32.42 1.76 -2.99
CA GLN A 420 -32.87 3.15 -2.89
C GLN A 420 -33.21 3.73 -4.27
N LYS A 421 -34.36 4.39 -4.35
CA LYS A 421 -34.70 5.19 -5.55
C LYS A 421 -33.86 6.45 -5.57
N ARG A 422 -33.13 6.66 -6.65
CA ARG A 422 -32.29 7.84 -6.89
C ARG A 422 -32.73 8.56 -8.17
N ASN A 423 -32.66 9.87 -8.15
CA ASN A 423 -32.88 10.65 -9.36
C ASN A 423 -31.73 10.43 -10.36
N PRO A 424 -31.99 10.42 -11.66
CA PRO A 424 -30.95 10.39 -12.66
C PRO A 424 -29.93 11.51 -12.43
N LYS A 425 -28.66 11.16 -12.56
CA LYS A 425 -27.61 12.18 -12.52
C LYS A 425 -27.69 13.06 -13.77
N PRO A 426 -27.41 14.36 -13.64
CA PRO A 426 -27.29 15.22 -14.81
C PRO A 426 -26.27 14.65 -15.80
N THR A 427 -26.64 14.52 -17.06
CA THR A 427 -25.75 14.06 -18.14
C THR A 427 -24.93 15.20 -18.74
N THR A 428 -25.33 16.44 -18.49
CA THR A 428 -24.64 17.65 -18.94
C THR A 428 -24.05 18.40 -17.76
N LEU A 429 -22.78 18.76 -17.89
CA LEU A 429 -22.09 19.59 -16.90
C LEU A 429 -22.63 21.04 -17.00
N ALA A 430 -22.71 21.76 -15.90
CA ALA A 430 -23.03 23.19 -15.92
C ALA A 430 -21.94 23.94 -16.70
N ALA A 431 -22.35 24.97 -17.45
CA ALA A 431 -21.41 25.77 -18.25
C ALA A 431 -20.29 26.32 -17.37
N PRO A 432 -19.02 26.33 -17.86
CA PRO A 432 -17.90 26.88 -17.11
C PRO A 432 -18.11 28.36 -16.77
N ALA A 433 -17.76 28.76 -15.54
CA ALA A 433 -17.85 30.17 -15.12
C ALA A 433 -16.85 31.06 -15.90
N ALA A 434 -15.73 30.53 -16.34
CA ALA A 434 -14.73 31.23 -17.14
C ALA A 434 -13.83 30.23 -17.91
N ASN A 435 -13.09 30.79 -18.89
CA ASN A 435 -12.00 30.05 -19.51
C ASN A 435 -10.73 30.11 -18.61
N ILE A 436 -10.25 28.93 -18.18
CA ILE A 436 -9.09 28.81 -17.33
C ILE A 436 -7.83 28.35 -18.08
N SER A 437 -7.84 28.34 -19.43
CA SER A 437 -6.65 28.02 -20.21
C SER A 437 -5.49 28.95 -19.86
N GLY A 438 -4.28 28.40 -19.84
CA GLY A 438 -3.06 29.12 -19.57
C GLY A 438 -2.21 28.46 -18.48
N ARG A 439 -1.21 29.22 -18.01
CA ARG A 439 -0.31 28.80 -16.94
C ARG A 439 -0.84 29.25 -15.58
N TRP A 440 -0.77 28.34 -14.62
CA TRP A 440 -1.13 28.58 -13.23
C TRP A 440 0.02 28.15 -12.31
N ASP A 441 0.48 29.05 -11.45
CA ASP A 441 1.50 28.75 -10.44
C ASP A 441 0.74 28.38 -9.15
N ALA A 442 0.95 27.15 -8.69
CA ALA A 442 0.26 26.56 -7.55
C ALA A 442 1.19 26.42 -6.35
N ASP A 443 0.81 27.06 -5.26
CA ASP A 443 1.42 26.84 -3.95
C ASP A 443 0.66 25.68 -3.26
N ILE A 444 1.38 24.63 -2.87
CA ILE A 444 0.83 23.45 -2.18
C ILE A 444 1.33 23.44 -0.75
N GLU A 445 0.41 23.29 0.20
CA GLU A 445 0.70 23.19 1.62
C GLU A 445 0.52 21.74 2.08
N PHE A 446 1.62 21.07 2.42
CA PHE A 446 1.66 19.77 3.09
C PHE A 446 1.64 19.96 4.61
N PHE A 447 1.69 18.87 5.39
CA PHE A 447 1.62 18.94 6.86
C PHE A 447 2.75 19.76 7.50
N SER A 448 3.95 19.74 6.94
CA SER A 448 5.13 20.40 7.52
C SER A 448 6.01 21.12 6.50
N SER A 449 5.58 21.20 5.24
CA SER A 449 6.33 21.84 4.16
C SER A 449 5.40 22.44 3.12
N THR A 450 5.98 23.24 2.22
CA THR A 450 5.29 23.78 1.04
C THR A 450 6.06 23.42 -0.22
N SER A 451 5.34 23.32 -1.34
CA SER A 451 5.93 23.08 -2.66
C SER A 451 5.29 23.99 -3.70
N LYS A 452 6.07 24.33 -4.74
CA LYS A 452 5.59 25.12 -5.87
C LYS A 452 5.45 24.22 -7.10
N HIS A 453 4.22 24.11 -7.57
CA HIS A 453 3.91 23.39 -8.79
C HIS A 453 3.43 24.35 -9.88
N THR A 454 3.41 23.89 -11.12
CA THR A 454 2.82 24.64 -12.24
C THR A 454 1.82 23.76 -12.97
N LEU A 455 0.64 24.33 -13.25
CA LEU A 455 -0.39 23.70 -14.07
C LEU A 455 -0.44 24.43 -15.41
N PHE A 456 -0.31 23.70 -16.51
CA PHE A 456 -0.55 24.20 -17.86
C PHE A 456 -1.89 23.64 -18.31
N ILE A 457 -2.87 24.52 -18.50
CA ILE A 457 -4.27 24.15 -18.73
C ILE A 457 -4.66 24.53 -20.15
N GLU A 458 -5.23 23.58 -20.87
CA GLU A 458 -5.99 23.77 -22.09
C GLU A 458 -7.43 23.38 -21.83
N GLN A 459 -8.38 24.28 -22.11
CA GLN A 459 -9.79 24.06 -21.87
C GLN A 459 -10.59 24.04 -23.17
N ASP A 460 -11.41 23.00 -23.34
CA ASP A 460 -12.42 22.88 -24.39
C ASP A 460 -13.80 22.65 -23.74
N GLY A 461 -14.62 23.71 -23.70
CA GLY A 461 -15.88 23.69 -22.96
C GLY A 461 -15.66 23.37 -21.48
N ASN A 462 -16.27 22.29 -21.00
CA ASN A 462 -16.08 21.80 -19.63
C ASN A 462 -14.83 20.92 -19.43
N TRP A 463 -14.19 20.49 -20.53
CA TRP A 463 -13.09 19.54 -20.48
C TRP A 463 -11.75 20.25 -20.37
N ILE A 464 -10.87 19.68 -19.59
CA ILE A 464 -9.53 20.19 -19.34
C ILE A 464 -8.52 19.10 -19.68
N GLN A 465 -7.47 19.51 -20.41
CA GLN A 465 -6.25 18.72 -20.59
C GLN A 465 -5.03 19.62 -20.38
N GLY A 466 -3.87 19.01 -20.21
CA GLY A 466 -2.63 19.76 -20.08
C GLY A 466 -1.58 19.02 -19.30
N SER A 467 -0.69 19.76 -18.62
CA SER A 467 0.37 19.16 -17.84
C SER A 467 0.48 19.77 -16.44
N HIS A 468 0.94 18.93 -15.51
CA HIS A 468 1.23 19.29 -14.15
C HIS A 468 2.73 19.09 -13.91
N LYS A 469 3.46 20.18 -13.69
CA LYS A 469 4.88 20.19 -13.31
C LYS A 469 4.97 20.24 -11.78
N GLY A 470 5.46 19.17 -11.18
CA GLY A 470 5.81 19.08 -9.77
C GLY A 470 7.28 19.45 -9.51
N GLU A 471 7.82 19.06 -8.37
CA GLU A 471 9.22 19.31 -8.03
C GLU A 471 10.21 18.53 -8.90
N PHE A 472 9.87 17.28 -9.24
CA PHE A 472 10.80 16.35 -9.89
C PHE A 472 10.39 15.98 -11.32
N THR A 473 9.08 16.00 -11.63
CA THR A 473 8.57 15.50 -12.91
C THR A 473 7.49 16.39 -13.50
N VAL A 474 7.29 16.26 -14.81
CA VAL A 474 6.13 16.80 -15.53
C VAL A 474 5.28 15.62 -15.96
N ARG A 475 3.97 15.73 -15.77
CA ARG A 475 3.01 14.66 -16.02
C ARG A 475 1.77 15.17 -16.72
N ASP A 476 1.09 14.30 -17.47
CA ASP A 476 -0.19 14.62 -18.09
C ASP A 476 -1.24 14.90 -17.01
N MET A 477 -2.13 15.83 -17.34
CA MET A 477 -3.23 16.24 -16.49
C MET A 477 -4.52 16.29 -17.31
N ARG A 478 -5.60 15.80 -16.73
CA ARG A 478 -6.95 15.86 -17.31
C ARG A 478 -7.95 16.26 -16.24
N GLY A 479 -9.07 16.85 -16.66
CA GLY A 479 -10.11 17.20 -15.70
C GLY A 479 -11.31 17.88 -16.30
N THR A 480 -12.07 18.53 -15.43
CA THR A 480 -13.29 19.25 -15.78
C THR A 480 -13.40 20.54 -14.98
N ILE A 481 -14.14 21.49 -15.57
CA ILE A 481 -14.69 22.65 -14.87
C ILE A 481 -16.21 22.63 -15.03
N GLU A 482 -16.95 22.74 -13.93
CA GLU A 482 -18.39 22.77 -13.87
C GLU A 482 -18.82 23.99 -13.03
N GLY A 483 -19.40 24.99 -13.69
CA GLY A 483 -19.53 26.30 -13.05
C GLY A 483 -18.14 26.83 -12.66
N ASP A 484 -17.93 27.06 -11.40
CA ASP A 484 -16.65 27.46 -10.78
C ASP A 484 -15.86 26.27 -10.19
N ALA A 485 -16.44 25.06 -10.14
CA ALA A 485 -15.81 23.89 -9.59
C ALA A 485 -14.82 23.27 -10.59
N VAL A 486 -13.54 23.19 -10.19
CA VAL A 486 -12.44 22.63 -10.98
C VAL A 486 -11.99 21.32 -10.37
N LYS A 487 -11.96 20.26 -11.19
CA LYS A 487 -11.42 18.94 -10.81
C LYS A 487 -10.35 18.51 -11.80
N LEU A 488 -9.13 18.26 -11.34
CA LEU A 488 -8.00 17.86 -12.19
C LEU A 488 -7.37 16.59 -11.62
N ARG A 489 -6.90 15.71 -12.50
CA ARG A 489 -6.19 14.50 -12.13
C ARG A 489 -4.88 14.41 -12.89
N SER A 490 -3.80 14.15 -12.19
CA SER A 490 -2.52 13.74 -12.75
C SER A 490 -1.94 12.59 -11.94
N VAL A 491 -1.03 11.80 -12.55
CA VAL A 491 -0.39 10.65 -11.88
C VAL A 491 1.10 10.75 -12.08
N ASP A 492 1.82 10.80 -10.98
CA ASP A 492 3.27 10.65 -10.97
C ASP A 492 3.60 9.16 -10.89
N ARG A 493 4.35 8.64 -11.85
CA ARG A 493 4.76 7.24 -11.91
C ARG A 493 6.26 7.14 -11.73
N HIS A 494 6.64 6.46 -10.67
CA HIS A 494 8.00 6.03 -10.42
C HIS A 494 8.04 4.50 -10.56
N PRO A 495 9.13 3.89 -11.02
CA PRO A 495 9.25 2.43 -10.97
C PRO A 495 8.87 1.92 -9.58
N ALA A 496 7.92 1.00 -9.51
CA ALA A 496 7.36 0.42 -8.29
C ALA A 496 6.37 1.29 -7.48
N ASP A 497 6.29 2.61 -7.72
CA ASP A 497 5.44 3.53 -6.97
C ASP A 497 4.63 4.45 -7.88
N SER A 498 3.52 4.98 -7.38
CA SER A 498 2.79 6.05 -8.05
C SER A 498 2.05 6.93 -7.05
N ILE A 499 2.01 8.24 -7.35
CA ILE A 499 1.22 9.20 -6.59
C ILE A 499 0.15 9.78 -7.50
N THR A 500 -1.10 9.61 -7.12
CA THR A 500 -2.22 10.27 -7.79
C THR A 500 -2.48 11.62 -7.14
N PHE A 501 -2.53 12.69 -7.94
CA PHE A 501 -2.94 14.03 -7.52
C PHE A 501 -4.34 14.29 -8.08
N ILE A 502 -5.33 14.39 -7.20
CA ILE A 502 -6.69 14.81 -7.57
C ILE A 502 -6.95 16.15 -6.93
N PHE A 503 -6.85 17.20 -7.74
CA PHE A 503 -7.17 18.56 -7.35
C PHE A 503 -8.68 18.75 -7.35
N SER A 504 -9.21 19.31 -6.29
CA SER A 504 -10.61 19.75 -6.19
C SER A 504 -10.59 21.16 -5.65
N GLY A 505 -10.97 22.13 -6.49
CA GLY A 505 -10.90 23.54 -6.13
C GLY A 505 -12.04 24.35 -6.73
N THR A 506 -12.19 25.58 -6.21
CA THR A 506 -13.15 26.57 -6.69
C THR A 506 -12.40 27.71 -7.37
N LEU A 507 -12.86 28.11 -8.54
CA LEU A 507 -12.35 29.27 -9.28
C LEU A 507 -12.96 30.55 -8.71
N ILE A 508 -12.10 31.48 -8.31
CA ILE A 508 -12.50 32.84 -7.87
C ILE A 508 -11.59 33.84 -8.57
N GLY A 509 -12.10 34.48 -9.62
CA GLY A 509 -11.28 35.35 -10.48
C GLY A 509 -10.09 34.60 -11.10
N ASP A 510 -8.88 35.08 -10.86
CA ASP A 510 -7.63 34.45 -11.32
C ASP A 510 -6.99 33.51 -10.27
N THR A 511 -7.78 32.96 -9.36
CA THR A 511 -7.32 32.03 -8.32
C THR A 511 -8.18 30.77 -8.31
N ILE A 512 -7.54 29.60 -8.23
CA ILE A 512 -8.19 28.32 -7.95
C ILE A 512 -7.66 27.84 -6.58
N ALA A 513 -8.54 27.67 -5.62
CA ALA A 513 -8.16 27.24 -4.28
C ALA A 513 -8.95 26.00 -3.85
N GLY A 514 -8.32 25.09 -3.12
CA GLY A 514 -8.97 23.87 -2.68
C GLY A 514 -8.01 22.84 -2.06
N SER A 515 -8.32 21.57 -2.30
CA SER A 515 -7.55 20.44 -1.77
C SER A 515 -7.04 19.52 -2.87
N ILE A 516 -5.98 18.79 -2.56
CA ILE A 516 -5.42 17.74 -3.41
C ILE A 516 -5.52 16.44 -2.63
N TYR A 517 -6.21 15.46 -3.18
CA TYR A 517 -6.20 14.10 -2.68
C TYR A 517 -5.04 13.32 -3.31
N MET A 518 -4.21 12.70 -2.47
CA MET A 518 -2.97 12.01 -2.87
C MET A 518 -2.97 10.51 -2.47
N GLY A 519 -4.14 9.89 -2.51
CA GLY A 519 -4.28 8.48 -2.16
C GLY A 519 -3.89 8.20 -0.69
N GLU A 520 -3.01 7.26 -0.47
CA GLU A 520 -2.53 6.86 0.87
C GLU A 520 -1.81 7.98 1.63
N TYR A 521 -1.32 9.01 0.93
CA TYR A 521 -0.64 10.17 1.53
C TYR A 521 -1.60 11.27 2.00
N ARG A 522 -2.92 10.96 2.05
CA ARG A 522 -3.98 11.87 2.51
C ARG A 522 -4.19 13.06 1.58
N THR A 523 -4.43 14.25 2.15
CA THR A 523 -4.77 15.46 1.43
C THR A 523 -3.81 16.60 1.76
N ALA A 524 -3.53 17.43 0.76
CA ALA A 524 -2.86 18.72 0.90
C ALA A 524 -3.82 19.84 0.51
N LYS A 525 -3.51 21.08 0.87
CA LYS A 525 -4.20 22.28 0.39
C LYS A 525 -3.43 22.87 -0.79
N PHE A 526 -4.13 23.58 -1.67
CA PHE A 526 -3.46 24.34 -2.73
C PHE A 526 -4.14 25.65 -3.05
N ILE A 527 -3.34 26.58 -3.52
CA ILE A 527 -3.80 27.83 -4.13
C ILE A 527 -3.02 28.00 -5.43
N ALA A 528 -3.71 27.93 -6.55
CA ALA A 528 -3.13 28.20 -7.87
C ALA A 528 -3.55 29.60 -8.34
N ARG A 529 -2.59 30.40 -8.79
CA ARG A 529 -2.80 31.74 -9.33
C ARG A 529 -2.45 31.77 -10.80
N ARG A 530 -3.30 32.41 -11.59
CA ARG A 530 -3.04 32.58 -13.02
C ARG A 530 -1.74 33.34 -13.21
N ASN A 531 -0.85 32.80 -14.01
CA ASN A 531 0.36 33.48 -14.40
C ASN A 531 0.13 34.24 -15.70
N ASN A 532 0.00 35.57 -15.57
CA ASN A 532 -0.24 36.47 -16.70
C ASN A 532 1.06 36.95 -17.38
N ASN A 533 2.22 36.43 -16.98
CA ASN A 533 3.47 36.76 -17.63
C ASN A 533 3.47 36.24 -19.07
N LYS A 534 3.49 37.15 -20.02
CA LYS A 534 3.65 36.80 -21.44
C LYS A 534 5.08 36.31 -21.63
N SER A 535 5.25 35.05 -22.00
CA SER A 535 6.53 34.60 -22.54
C SER A 535 6.83 35.40 -23.80
N PRO A 536 8.05 35.88 -23.99
CA PRO A 536 8.41 36.52 -25.24
C PRO A 536 8.16 35.56 -26.40
N HIS A 537 7.39 36.02 -27.37
CA HIS A 537 7.16 35.25 -28.59
C HIS A 537 8.44 35.36 -29.44
N GLU A 538 9.25 34.32 -29.40
CA GLU A 538 10.47 34.23 -30.18
C GLU A 538 10.20 33.36 -31.41
N LYS A 539 10.49 33.91 -32.59
CA LYS A 539 10.40 33.12 -33.82
C LYS A 539 11.58 32.17 -33.87
N ILE A 540 11.27 30.88 -33.82
CA ILE A 540 12.29 29.84 -33.99
C ILE A 540 12.72 29.85 -35.47
N VAL A 541 13.99 30.12 -35.72
CA VAL A 541 14.60 30.02 -37.05
C VAL A 541 15.37 28.70 -37.09
N VAL A 542 14.93 27.79 -37.93
CA VAL A 542 15.69 26.55 -38.19
C VAL A 542 16.77 26.89 -39.22
N PRO A 543 18.07 26.73 -38.89
CA PRO A 543 19.14 26.96 -39.84
C PRO A 543 18.98 26.06 -41.06
N GLY A 544 19.11 26.65 -42.25
CA GLY A 544 19.17 25.88 -43.50
C GLY A 544 20.56 25.32 -43.73
N GLY A 545 20.63 24.18 -44.42
CA GLY A 545 21.88 23.52 -44.79
C GLY A 545 22.30 22.36 -43.88
N PRO A 546 23.35 21.65 -44.23
CA PRO A 546 23.87 20.56 -43.43
C PRO A 546 24.41 21.07 -42.07
N PRO A 547 24.30 20.27 -40.97
CA PRO A 547 24.88 20.68 -39.69
C PRO A 547 26.36 20.94 -39.83
N LEU A 548 26.84 22.07 -39.30
CA LEU A 548 28.26 22.34 -39.22
C LEU A 548 28.89 21.33 -38.25
N ALA A 549 29.91 20.63 -38.72
CA ALA A 549 30.70 19.75 -37.86
C ALA A 549 31.38 20.63 -36.78
N THR A 550 31.17 20.32 -35.51
CA THR A 550 31.84 20.92 -34.37
C THR A 550 33.06 20.11 -34.00
#